data_d28c8bbdd891b96afb0150b6192e92d1
#
_entry.id   d28c8bbdd891b96afb0150b6192e92d1
#
_cell.length_a   1.000
_cell.length_b   1.000
_cell.length_c   1.000
_cell.angle_alpha   90.00
_cell.angle_beta   90.00
_cell.angle_gamma   90.00
#
_symmetry.space_group_name_H-M   'P 1'
#
loop_
_entity.id
_entity.type
_entity.pdbx_description
1 polymer ?
#
loop_
_entity_poly.entity_id
_entity_poly.type
_entity_poly.pdbx_seq_one_letter_code
_entity_poly.pdbx_strand_id
1 'polypeptide(L)'
;MGTVMRSKPVVYSLGFITAFLAALVWLRPNEGTAQAAPTAAPIAKHATPAATVLDSIRTAEKITDPMQRCVAIPAPRDFHWPKETTNAFCADELTPTLTWDEFKNAIDDGKTAEIDARLDALVEGYFSGRVPEGALRHAYHDSFWGSSAERKRLIDQWHTKAPASAHALAARGMWWIANAEQARGEKLIGDTPEKDVRKMDNALTNGKRDLQKAIALNPRIMPAYAALIFAAKFDADNALADNMMQKAIEIDPANFYSRAALAYKLRPQWGGSFEAMDKVAADAEQYVSKNPRLVNLKAIALAERGMTAYWAHDYPEALKQFDKGLAFGPEWFYLNVGRYAASTSGDEAQAVELMTQMLRFSPHASETRRQRAQALVKLGREDWAQEELDDVLRVDPRDAAAIASYADVLIHRNDFPGAELKLKQLIAANPNDRWANVTLAWLYSKRMRRFDDAKAMLDEMQKKEPEAGDLWLMRVQLLDSSGGPGMREAIEGFLRYADARSKEQRDTIPIAKQWLASHPK
;
A
#
# COMPACT_ATOMS: atom_id res chain seq x y z
N MET A 1 -28.76 27.61 11.45
CA MET A 1 -28.83 26.16 11.22
C MET A 1 -27.85 25.89 10.09
N GLY A 2 -26.61 25.54 10.44
CA GLY A 2 -25.53 25.33 9.48
C GLY A 2 -25.43 23.85 9.15
N THR A 3 -25.62 23.52 7.88
CA THR A 3 -25.46 22.18 7.35
C THR A 3 -23.96 21.91 7.19
N VAL A 4 -23.40 21.06 8.05
CA VAL A 4 -22.02 20.58 7.95
C VAL A 4 -21.95 19.65 6.73
N MET A 5 -21.33 20.11 5.65
CA MET A 5 -20.96 19.30 4.51
C MET A 5 -19.95 18.22 4.95
N ARG A 6 -20.37 16.96 4.88
CA ARG A 6 -19.52 15.80 5.09
C ARG A 6 -18.64 15.62 3.84
N SER A 7 -17.39 16.03 3.91
CA SER A 7 -16.37 15.62 2.95
C SER A 7 -16.12 14.11 3.11
N LYS A 8 -16.38 13.32 2.07
CA LYS A 8 -15.93 11.93 2.00
C LYS A 8 -14.41 11.94 1.84
N PRO A 9 -13.69 11.02 2.48
CA PRO A 9 -12.24 10.95 2.34
C PRO A 9 -11.88 10.66 0.89
N VAL A 10 -11.00 11.48 0.34
CA VAL A 10 -10.35 11.23 -0.95
C VAL A 10 -9.43 10.03 -0.75
N VAL A 11 -9.80 8.89 -1.33
CA VAL A 11 -8.89 7.76 -1.48
C VAL A 11 -7.86 8.18 -2.51
N TYR A 12 -6.67 8.57 -2.05
CA TYR A 12 -5.52 8.80 -2.91
C TYR A 12 -5.17 7.48 -3.60
N SER A 13 -5.68 7.30 -4.80
CA SER A 13 -5.27 6.17 -5.65
C SER A 13 -3.88 6.46 -6.17
N LEU A 14 -2.89 5.85 -5.54
CA LEU A 14 -1.51 5.78 -6.02
C LEU A 14 -1.47 4.90 -7.27
N GLY A 15 -1.91 5.44 -8.40
CA GLY A 15 -2.16 4.70 -9.64
C GLY A 15 -0.94 4.10 -10.32
N PHE A 16 0.27 4.27 -9.79
CA PHE A 16 1.44 3.51 -10.22
C PHE A 16 1.59 2.15 -9.47
N ILE A 17 0.74 1.87 -8.49
CA ILE A 17 0.98 0.79 -7.51
C ILE A 17 -0.22 -0.15 -7.34
N THR A 18 -1.44 0.27 -7.70
CA THR A 18 -2.65 -0.53 -7.44
C THR A 18 -2.71 -1.85 -8.23
N ALA A 19 -2.03 -1.97 -9.35
CA ALA A 19 -1.95 -3.23 -10.10
C ALA A 19 -1.16 -4.34 -9.37
N PHE A 20 -0.28 -4.00 -8.42
CA PHE A 20 0.56 -4.98 -7.71
C PHE A 20 0.04 -5.38 -6.33
N LEU A 21 -0.85 -4.60 -5.72
CA LEU A 21 -1.40 -4.92 -4.39
C LEU A 21 -2.45 -6.03 -4.41
N ALA A 22 -3.18 -6.20 -5.50
CA ALA A 22 -4.15 -7.29 -5.64
C ALA A 22 -3.47 -8.68 -5.66
N ALA A 23 -2.24 -8.79 -6.20
CA ALA A 23 -1.49 -10.05 -6.21
C ALA A 23 -1.06 -10.51 -4.81
N LEU A 24 -0.86 -9.60 -3.87
CA LEU A 24 -0.45 -9.94 -2.50
C LEU A 24 -1.58 -10.54 -1.65
N VAL A 25 -2.85 -10.30 -2.01
CA VAL A 25 -4.01 -10.84 -1.27
C VAL A 25 -4.40 -12.25 -1.76
N TRP A 26 -4.00 -12.66 -2.97
CA TRP A 26 -4.41 -13.94 -3.59
C TRP A 26 -3.33 -15.02 -3.66
N LEU A 27 -2.09 -14.74 -3.28
CA LEU A 27 -1.06 -15.78 -3.15
C LEU A 27 -1.14 -16.41 -1.75
N ARG A 28 -2.21 -17.18 -1.50
CA ARG A 28 -2.07 -18.32 -0.60
C ARG A 28 -1.10 -19.28 -1.29
N PRO A 29 -0.04 -19.76 -0.60
CA PRO A 29 0.81 -20.78 -1.18
C PRO A 29 -0.08 -21.97 -1.52
N ASN A 30 -0.05 -22.38 -2.77
CA ASN A 30 -0.60 -23.67 -3.15
C ASN A 30 0.20 -24.72 -2.36
N GLU A 31 -0.49 -25.55 -1.59
CA GLU A 31 0.08 -26.50 -0.64
C GLU A 31 0.88 -27.59 -1.37
N GLY A 32 2.15 -27.33 -1.57
CA GLY A 32 3.14 -28.31 -1.99
C GLY A 32 4.30 -28.26 -1.03
N THR A 33 4.40 -29.29 -0.17
CA THR A 33 5.54 -29.66 0.67
C THR A 33 6.22 -28.49 1.40
N ALA A 34 5.89 -28.32 2.69
CA ALA A 34 6.62 -27.43 3.60
C ALA A 34 8.07 -27.92 3.72
N GLN A 35 8.94 -27.38 2.88
CA GLN A 35 10.37 -27.35 3.16
C GLN A 35 10.55 -26.43 4.35
N ALA A 36 11.26 -26.90 5.40
CA ALA A 36 11.57 -26.12 6.59
C ALA A 36 12.07 -24.73 6.14
N ALA A 37 11.45 -23.67 6.67
CA ALA A 37 11.89 -22.32 6.40
C ALA A 37 13.40 -22.25 6.68
N PRO A 38 14.22 -21.71 5.76
CA PRO A 38 15.64 -21.52 6.02
C PRO A 38 15.75 -20.69 7.30
N THR A 39 16.59 -21.14 8.23
CA THR A 39 16.95 -20.39 9.43
C THR A 39 17.32 -18.97 9.00
N ALA A 40 16.56 -17.99 9.47
CA ALA A 40 16.76 -16.59 9.11
C ALA A 40 18.24 -16.25 9.30
N ALA A 41 18.85 -15.66 8.26
CA ALA A 41 20.18 -15.11 8.36
C ALA A 41 20.20 -14.10 9.53
N PRO A 42 21.31 -14.01 10.30
CA PRO A 42 21.38 -13.08 11.42
C PRO A 42 21.08 -11.66 10.91
N ILE A 43 20.07 -11.01 11.53
CA ILE A 43 19.71 -9.62 11.26
C ILE A 43 20.96 -8.77 11.36
N ALA A 44 21.22 -7.97 10.33
CA ALA A 44 22.34 -7.03 10.35
C ALA A 44 22.18 -6.11 11.59
N LYS A 45 23.23 -6.02 12.41
CA LYS A 45 23.21 -5.12 13.57
C LYS A 45 23.28 -3.70 13.07
N HIS A 46 22.19 -2.96 13.25
CA HIS A 46 22.14 -1.54 12.95
C HIS A 46 23.00 -0.74 13.95
N ALA A 47 23.70 0.28 13.46
CA ALA A 47 24.55 1.12 14.30
C ALA A 47 23.72 2.05 15.20
N THR A 48 22.59 2.55 14.68
CA THR A 48 21.68 3.43 15.44
C THR A 48 20.66 2.60 16.23
N PRO A 49 20.50 2.83 17.55
CA PRO A 49 19.47 2.14 18.32
C PRO A 49 18.07 2.44 17.82
N ALA A 50 17.25 1.39 17.61
CA ALA A 50 15.88 1.51 17.12
C ALA A 50 15.02 2.44 18.00
N ALA A 51 15.15 2.36 19.31
CA ALA A 51 14.39 3.21 20.25
C ALA A 51 14.62 4.71 19.98
N THR A 52 15.86 5.13 19.71
CA THR A 52 16.21 6.53 19.42
C THR A 52 15.53 7.01 18.14
N VAL A 53 15.48 6.19 17.09
CA VAL A 53 14.82 6.57 15.83
C VAL A 53 13.31 6.64 16.02
N LEU A 54 12.71 5.66 16.69
CA LEU A 54 11.27 5.65 16.97
C LEU A 54 10.81 6.85 17.82
N ASP A 55 11.59 7.25 18.83
CA ASP A 55 11.29 8.42 19.65
C ASP A 55 11.42 9.73 18.86
N SER A 56 12.37 9.80 17.93
CA SER A 56 12.52 10.94 17.00
C SER A 56 11.34 11.03 16.03
N ILE A 57 10.90 9.90 15.47
CA ILE A 57 9.70 9.80 14.63
C ILE A 57 8.48 10.30 15.40
N ARG A 58 8.29 9.79 16.62
CA ARG A 58 7.16 10.15 17.48
C ARG A 58 7.12 11.66 17.79
N THR A 59 8.29 12.27 17.96
CA THR A 59 8.43 13.71 18.17
C THR A 59 8.07 14.49 16.92
N ALA A 60 8.56 14.08 15.77
CA ALA A 60 8.28 14.74 14.49
C ALA A 60 6.79 14.68 14.11
N GLU A 61 6.12 13.55 14.38
CA GLU A 61 4.70 13.38 14.06
C GLU A 61 3.75 14.32 14.83
N LYS A 62 4.20 14.89 15.95
CA LYS A 62 3.43 15.90 16.69
C LYS A 62 3.40 17.28 16.04
N ILE A 63 4.23 17.51 15.03
CA ILE A 63 4.27 18.77 14.29
C ILE A 63 2.99 18.87 13.44
N THR A 64 2.23 19.95 13.62
CA THR A 64 0.93 20.15 12.95
C THR A 64 1.07 20.54 11.49
N ASP A 65 2.08 21.38 11.15
CA ASP A 65 2.35 21.76 9.76
C ASP A 65 2.85 20.56 8.96
N PRO A 66 2.16 20.17 7.87
CA PRO A 66 2.51 18.96 7.11
C PRO A 66 3.91 19.00 6.49
N MET A 67 4.34 20.18 5.99
CA MET A 67 5.66 20.34 5.37
C MET A 67 6.77 20.23 6.42
N GLN A 68 6.63 20.94 7.55
CA GLN A 68 7.60 20.88 8.64
C GLN A 68 7.67 19.48 9.24
N ARG A 69 6.53 18.81 9.41
CA ARG A 69 6.48 17.40 9.86
C ARG A 69 7.20 16.49 8.90
N CYS A 70 6.94 16.59 7.60
CA CYS A 70 7.58 15.77 6.58
C CYS A 70 9.10 15.93 6.62
N VAL A 71 9.61 17.16 6.74
CA VAL A 71 11.04 17.43 6.81
C VAL A 71 11.67 16.94 8.12
N ALA A 72 10.92 17.01 9.23
CA ALA A 72 11.40 16.62 10.56
C ALA A 72 11.44 15.12 10.79
N ILE A 73 10.64 14.31 10.07
CA ILE A 73 10.69 12.86 10.17
C ILE A 73 12.08 12.39 9.71
N PRO A 74 12.82 11.62 10.55
CA PRO A 74 14.16 11.15 10.18
C PRO A 74 14.09 10.17 9.00
N ALA A 75 15.21 10.00 8.29
CA ALA A 75 15.41 8.84 7.44
C ALA A 75 15.39 7.55 8.30
N PRO A 76 15.17 6.36 7.71
CA PRO A 76 15.34 5.11 8.45
C PRO A 76 16.73 5.04 9.10
N ARG A 77 16.84 4.27 10.22
CA ARG A 77 18.12 4.16 10.94
C ARG A 77 19.25 3.76 9.99
N ASP A 78 20.45 4.27 10.29
CA ASP A 78 21.67 4.08 9.51
C ASP A 78 21.71 4.80 8.16
N PHE A 79 20.65 5.56 7.81
CA PHE A 79 20.61 6.37 6.60
C PHE A 79 20.56 7.86 6.92
N HIS A 80 21.16 8.64 6.06
CA HIS A 80 21.13 10.09 6.12
C HIS A 80 20.84 10.67 4.75
N TRP A 81 19.65 11.28 4.61
CA TRP A 81 19.32 12.00 3.38
C TRP A 81 19.70 13.47 3.52
N PRO A 82 20.38 14.05 2.53
CA PRO A 82 20.65 15.48 2.52
C PRO A 82 19.37 16.28 2.70
N LYS A 83 19.47 17.41 3.42
CA LYS A 83 18.30 18.25 3.71
C LYS A 83 17.61 18.73 2.44
N GLU A 84 18.37 19.07 1.42
CA GLU A 84 17.90 19.52 0.11
C GLU A 84 17.08 18.42 -0.58
N THR A 85 17.55 17.18 -0.52
CA THR A 85 16.83 16.01 -1.04
C THR A 85 15.53 15.78 -0.28
N THR A 86 15.57 15.80 1.05
CA THR A 86 14.38 15.64 1.89
C THR A 86 13.35 16.73 1.60
N ASN A 87 13.78 18.00 1.52
CA ASN A 87 12.91 19.12 1.19
C ASN A 87 12.26 18.96 -0.19
N ALA A 88 13.03 18.51 -1.19
CA ALA A 88 12.52 18.31 -2.53
C ALA A 88 11.45 17.20 -2.56
N PHE A 89 11.66 16.09 -1.85
CA PHE A 89 10.66 15.04 -1.70
C PHE A 89 9.38 15.54 -1.03
N CYS A 90 9.52 16.24 0.10
CA CYS A 90 8.36 16.78 0.83
C CYS A 90 7.61 17.82 0.00
N ALA A 91 8.31 18.69 -0.70
CA ALA A 91 7.69 19.69 -1.57
C ALA A 91 6.92 19.04 -2.73
N ASP A 92 7.52 18.05 -3.38
CA ASP A 92 6.88 17.32 -4.48
C ASP A 92 5.56 16.66 -4.08
N GLU A 93 5.53 16.02 -2.92
CA GLU A 93 4.38 15.22 -2.49
C GLU A 93 3.30 16.05 -1.75
N LEU A 94 3.67 17.16 -1.10
CA LEU A 94 2.77 17.91 -0.22
C LEU A 94 2.35 19.28 -0.74
N THR A 95 2.93 19.76 -1.85
CA THR A 95 2.49 21.04 -2.43
C THR A 95 1.06 20.92 -2.96
N PRO A 96 0.15 21.80 -2.51
CA PRO A 96 -1.25 21.77 -2.99
C PRO A 96 -1.35 21.89 -4.50
N THR A 97 -2.25 21.13 -5.07
CA THR A 97 -2.48 21.06 -6.52
C THR A 97 -3.97 20.95 -6.84
N LEU A 98 -4.33 20.75 -8.11
CA LEU A 98 -5.70 20.46 -8.52
C LEU A 98 -6.11 19.07 -8.03
N THR A 99 -7.16 19.00 -7.21
CA THR A 99 -7.71 17.73 -6.71
C THR A 99 -8.85 17.22 -7.59
N TRP A 100 -9.15 15.92 -7.49
CA TRP A 100 -10.30 15.32 -8.16
C TRP A 100 -11.63 16.00 -7.81
N ASP A 101 -11.86 16.33 -6.53
CA ASP A 101 -13.11 16.97 -6.09
C ASP A 101 -13.23 18.39 -6.63
N GLU A 102 -12.16 19.15 -6.66
CA GLU A 102 -12.13 20.49 -7.26
C GLU A 102 -12.38 20.42 -8.76
N PHE A 103 -11.75 19.47 -9.45
CA PHE A 103 -12.01 19.22 -10.88
C PHE A 103 -13.47 18.88 -11.13
N LYS A 104 -14.03 17.90 -10.38
CA LYS A 104 -15.40 17.48 -10.50
C LYS A 104 -16.38 18.64 -10.29
N ASN A 105 -16.22 19.38 -9.21
CA ASN A 105 -17.08 20.53 -8.89
C ASN A 105 -17.01 21.59 -9.99
N ALA A 106 -15.83 21.88 -10.52
CA ALA A 106 -15.67 22.86 -11.61
C ALA A 106 -16.36 22.41 -12.90
N ILE A 107 -16.32 21.10 -13.22
CA ILE A 107 -17.03 20.55 -14.39
C ILE A 107 -18.56 20.63 -14.19
N ASP A 108 -19.05 20.21 -13.02
CA ASP A 108 -20.48 20.23 -12.70
C ASP A 108 -21.02 21.67 -12.70
N ASP A 109 -20.23 22.66 -12.26
CA ASP A 109 -20.54 24.10 -12.35
C ASP A 109 -20.38 24.69 -13.76
N GLY A 110 -19.84 23.97 -14.72
CA GLY A 110 -19.59 24.45 -16.07
C GLY A 110 -18.34 25.34 -16.25
N LYS A 111 -17.45 25.38 -15.24
CA LYS A 111 -16.27 26.27 -15.17
C LYS A 111 -15.01 25.65 -15.82
N THR A 112 -15.15 25.11 -17.03
CA THR A 112 -14.04 24.44 -17.71
C THR A 112 -12.84 25.35 -17.98
N ALA A 113 -13.06 26.64 -18.25
CA ALA A 113 -11.98 27.60 -18.44
C ALA A 113 -11.15 27.86 -17.16
N GLU A 114 -11.75 27.74 -15.98
CA GLU A 114 -11.01 27.87 -14.72
C GLU A 114 -10.06 26.70 -14.51
N ILE A 115 -10.42 25.48 -14.97
CA ILE A 115 -9.54 24.30 -14.93
C ILE A 115 -8.33 24.53 -15.84
N ASP A 116 -8.56 24.95 -17.09
CA ASP A 116 -7.48 25.25 -18.03
C ASP A 116 -6.53 26.30 -17.46
N ALA A 117 -7.06 27.42 -16.97
CA ALA A 117 -6.25 28.49 -16.40
C ALA A 117 -5.44 28.03 -15.17
N ARG A 118 -6.01 27.17 -14.32
CA ARG A 118 -5.32 26.62 -13.15
C ARG A 118 -4.19 25.67 -13.54
N LEU A 119 -4.39 24.82 -14.55
CA LEU A 119 -3.35 23.92 -15.04
C LEU A 119 -2.25 24.69 -15.80
N ASP A 120 -2.61 25.72 -16.55
CA ASP A 120 -1.64 26.65 -17.15
C ASP A 120 -0.78 27.32 -16.08
N ALA A 121 -1.40 27.79 -14.98
CA ALA A 121 -0.67 28.40 -13.87
C ALA A 121 0.29 27.41 -13.18
N LEU A 122 -0.08 26.13 -13.06
CA LEU A 122 0.81 25.08 -12.55
C LEU A 122 2.00 24.83 -13.50
N VAL A 123 1.76 24.77 -14.81
CA VAL A 123 2.82 24.62 -15.82
C VAL A 123 3.79 25.81 -15.75
N GLU A 124 3.27 27.05 -15.77
CA GLU A 124 4.09 28.25 -15.64
C GLU A 124 4.83 28.32 -14.30
N GLY A 125 4.16 27.92 -13.22
CA GLY A 125 4.76 27.83 -11.90
C GLY A 125 5.95 26.88 -11.86
N TYR A 126 5.81 25.70 -12.46
CA TYR A 126 6.87 24.71 -12.57
C TYR A 126 8.09 25.24 -13.34
N PHE A 127 7.90 25.73 -14.54
CA PHE A 127 9.00 26.23 -15.37
C PHE A 127 9.67 27.52 -14.84
N SER A 128 8.97 28.26 -13.98
CA SER A 128 9.54 29.40 -13.25
C SER A 128 10.20 29.02 -11.90
N GLY A 129 10.14 27.74 -11.51
CA GLY A 129 10.69 27.26 -10.24
C GLY A 129 9.86 27.62 -9.01
N ARG A 130 8.65 28.14 -9.17
CA ARG A 130 7.74 28.47 -8.05
C ARG A 130 6.94 27.29 -7.54
N VAL A 131 6.74 26.28 -8.40
CA VAL A 131 5.97 25.07 -8.13
C VAL A 131 6.87 23.86 -8.37
N PRO A 132 6.96 22.89 -7.44
CA PRO A 132 7.73 21.67 -7.64
C PRO A 132 7.09 20.79 -8.73
N GLU A 133 7.90 19.92 -9.34
CA GLU A 133 7.48 18.99 -10.39
C GLU A 133 6.33 18.09 -9.93
N GLY A 134 6.37 17.65 -8.67
CA GLY A 134 5.36 16.80 -8.07
C GLY A 134 3.97 17.41 -8.08
N ALA A 135 3.82 18.70 -7.80
CA ALA A 135 2.51 19.35 -7.84
C ALA A 135 1.87 19.31 -9.24
N LEU A 136 2.68 19.52 -10.29
CA LEU A 136 2.20 19.38 -11.67
C LEU A 136 1.85 17.92 -11.99
N ARG A 137 2.70 16.98 -11.59
CA ARG A 137 2.44 15.54 -11.76
C ARG A 137 1.17 15.11 -11.04
N HIS A 138 0.98 15.50 -9.77
CA HIS A 138 -0.19 15.14 -8.98
C HIS A 138 -1.48 15.71 -9.54
N ALA A 139 -1.47 16.96 -10.03
CA ALA A 139 -2.64 17.56 -10.69
C ALA A 139 -3.19 16.66 -11.80
N TYR A 140 -2.30 16.10 -12.62
CA TYR A 140 -2.71 15.23 -13.71
C TYR A 140 -2.98 13.79 -13.28
N HIS A 141 -2.09 13.23 -12.48
CA HIS A 141 -2.19 11.83 -12.10
C HIS A 141 -3.39 11.57 -11.18
N ASP A 142 -3.53 12.34 -10.10
CA ASP A 142 -4.56 12.07 -9.11
C ASP A 142 -5.95 12.44 -9.61
N SER A 143 -6.05 13.47 -10.46
CA SER A 143 -7.31 13.89 -11.06
C SER A 143 -7.72 13.08 -12.29
N PHE A 144 -6.78 12.63 -13.14
CA PHE A 144 -7.14 12.07 -14.44
C PHE A 144 -6.74 10.61 -14.65
N TRP A 145 -5.79 10.08 -13.86
CA TRP A 145 -5.45 8.66 -13.92
C TRP A 145 -6.49 7.81 -13.20
N GLY A 146 -7.06 6.83 -13.89
CA GLY A 146 -8.05 5.91 -13.34
C GLY A 146 -9.12 5.56 -14.36
N SER A 147 -9.79 4.43 -14.17
CA SER A 147 -10.65 3.80 -15.17
C SER A 147 -12.15 3.94 -14.89
N SER A 148 -12.57 4.78 -13.91
CA SER A 148 -13.98 4.93 -13.58
C SER A 148 -14.79 5.59 -14.71
N ALA A 149 -16.04 5.15 -14.89
CA ALA A 149 -16.97 5.72 -15.85
C ALA A 149 -17.31 7.18 -15.54
N GLU A 150 -17.36 7.56 -14.26
CA GLU A 150 -17.60 8.93 -13.83
C GLU A 150 -16.45 9.85 -14.29
N ARG A 151 -15.20 9.42 -14.08
CA ARG A 151 -14.01 10.17 -14.51
C ARG A 151 -14.03 10.38 -16.02
N LYS A 152 -14.34 9.33 -16.79
CA LYS A 152 -14.49 9.45 -18.24
C LYS A 152 -15.54 10.47 -18.64
N ARG A 153 -16.74 10.38 -18.06
CA ARG A 153 -17.84 11.30 -18.36
C ARG A 153 -17.45 12.76 -18.15
N LEU A 154 -16.80 13.06 -17.03
CA LEU A 154 -16.40 14.43 -16.68
C LEU A 154 -15.29 14.95 -17.61
N ILE A 155 -14.29 14.13 -17.93
CA ILE A 155 -13.22 14.49 -18.87
C ILE A 155 -13.78 14.69 -20.29
N ASP A 156 -14.68 13.81 -20.75
CA ASP A 156 -15.32 13.95 -22.06
C ASP A 156 -16.20 15.22 -22.13
N GLN A 157 -16.90 15.55 -21.04
CA GLN A 157 -17.68 16.80 -20.94
C GLN A 157 -16.77 18.02 -21.03
N TRP A 158 -15.61 18.03 -20.35
CA TRP A 158 -14.63 19.10 -20.47
C TRP A 158 -14.10 19.21 -21.89
N HIS A 159 -13.63 18.11 -22.50
CA HIS A 159 -13.12 18.13 -23.86
C HIS A 159 -14.17 18.57 -24.88
N THR A 160 -15.45 18.22 -24.70
CA THR A 160 -16.54 18.67 -25.56
C THR A 160 -16.75 20.20 -25.51
N LYS A 161 -16.64 20.77 -24.31
CA LYS A 161 -16.77 22.23 -24.12
C LYS A 161 -15.51 23.00 -24.52
N ALA A 162 -14.33 22.38 -24.41
CA ALA A 162 -13.03 22.97 -24.71
C ALA A 162 -12.20 22.05 -25.65
N PRO A 163 -12.61 21.86 -26.93
CA PRO A 163 -11.98 20.87 -27.81
C PRO A 163 -10.53 21.24 -28.22
N ALA A 164 -10.14 22.49 -28.06
CA ALA A 164 -8.78 22.99 -28.30
C ALA A 164 -7.91 22.94 -27.01
N SER A 165 -8.44 22.56 -25.87
CA SER A 165 -7.67 22.46 -24.62
C SER A 165 -6.65 21.34 -24.72
N ALA A 166 -5.36 21.68 -24.58
CA ALA A 166 -4.27 20.73 -24.47
C ALA A 166 -4.40 19.92 -23.18
N HIS A 167 -4.87 20.55 -22.10
CA HIS A 167 -5.07 19.90 -20.80
C HIS A 167 -6.20 18.87 -20.83
N ALA A 168 -7.33 19.19 -21.47
CA ALA A 168 -8.44 18.24 -21.62
C ALA A 168 -8.04 17.01 -22.47
N LEU A 169 -7.23 17.22 -23.51
CA LEU A 169 -6.65 16.14 -24.31
C LEU A 169 -5.68 15.27 -23.48
N ALA A 170 -4.78 15.90 -22.70
CA ALA A 170 -3.86 15.18 -21.82
C ALA A 170 -4.60 14.37 -20.76
N ALA A 171 -5.61 14.94 -20.13
CA ALA A 171 -6.47 14.27 -19.16
C ALA A 171 -7.17 13.04 -19.76
N ARG A 172 -7.74 13.19 -20.95
CA ARG A 172 -8.40 12.09 -21.66
C ARG A 172 -7.42 11.00 -22.08
N GLY A 173 -6.25 11.40 -22.56
CA GLY A 173 -5.17 10.47 -22.89
C GLY A 173 -4.72 9.65 -21.67
N MET A 174 -4.52 10.29 -20.51
CA MET A 174 -4.18 9.61 -19.27
C MET A 174 -5.27 8.64 -18.82
N TRP A 175 -6.54 9.04 -18.90
CA TRP A 175 -7.64 8.13 -18.62
C TRP A 175 -7.60 6.88 -19.52
N TRP A 176 -7.32 7.04 -20.82
CA TRP A 176 -7.18 5.91 -21.74
C TRP A 176 -6.01 5.00 -21.38
N ILE A 177 -4.84 5.55 -21.01
CA ILE A 177 -3.69 4.74 -20.61
C ILE A 177 -3.98 3.98 -19.31
N ALA A 178 -4.66 4.60 -18.34
CA ALA A 178 -5.10 3.89 -17.14
C ALA A 178 -6.06 2.73 -17.44
N ASN A 179 -6.93 2.89 -18.46
CA ASN A 179 -7.81 1.80 -18.92
C ASN A 179 -7.04 0.69 -19.64
N ALA A 180 -6.00 1.03 -20.40
CA ALA A 180 -5.10 0.04 -20.99
C ALA A 180 -4.40 -0.78 -19.91
N GLU A 181 -3.89 -0.13 -18.87
CA GLU A 181 -3.27 -0.79 -17.72
C GLU A 181 -4.25 -1.72 -17.01
N GLN A 182 -5.47 -1.28 -16.75
CA GLN A 182 -6.50 -2.12 -16.13
C GLN A 182 -6.87 -3.32 -17.01
N ALA A 183 -7.03 -3.13 -18.33
CA ALA A 183 -7.34 -4.20 -19.26
C ALA A 183 -6.19 -5.22 -19.36
N ARG A 184 -4.93 -4.74 -19.32
CA ARG A 184 -3.74 -5.58 -19.28
C ARG A 184 -3.73 -6.50 -18.06
N GLY A 185 -4.11 -6.00 -16.89
CA GLY A 185 -4.08 -6.73 -15.63
C GLY A 185 -2.66 -7.23 -15.28
N GLU A 186 -2.60 -8.19 -14.37
CA GLU A 186 -1.34 -8.68 -13.76
C GLU A 186 -0.77 -9.95 -14.40
N LYS A 187 -1.57 -10.65 -15.20
CA LYS A 187 -1.17 -11.91 -15.85
C LYS A 187 -0.08 -11.69 -16.91
N LEU A 188 0.63 -12.73 -17.29
CA LEU A 188 1.47 -12.70 -18.49
C LEU A 188 0.60 -12.41 -19.71
N ILE A 189 1.18 -11.78 -20.75
CA ILE A 189 0.40 -11.39 -21.93
C ILE A 189 -0.25 -12.62 -22.61
N GLY A 190 0.44 -13.77 -22.61
CA GLY A 190 -0.09 -15.03 -23.14
C GLY A 190 -1.27 -15.61 -22.35
N ASP A 191 -1.42 -15.23 -21.08
CA ASP A 191 -2.51 -15.65 -20.17
C ASP A 191 -3.63 -14.62 -20.07
N THR A 192 -3.46 -13.46 -20.72
CA THR A 192 -4.47 -12.39 -20.74
C THR A 192 -5.55 -12.74 -21.75
N PRO A 193 -6.84 -12.73 -21.38
CA PRO A 193 -7.91 -13.04 -22.33
C PRO A 193 -7.86 -12.13 -23.57
N GLU A 194 -8.05 -12.67 -24.74
CA GLU A 194 -7.97 -11.91 -26.01
C GLU A 194 -8.89 -10.69 -26.05
N LYS A 195 -10.08 -10.79 -25.44
CA LYS A 195 -10.99 -9.63 -25.31
C LYS A 195 -10.37 -8.47 -24.52
N ASP A 196 -9.54 -8.77 -23.52
CA ASP A 196 -8.91 -7.77 -22.66
C ASP A 196 -7.65 -7.22 -23.33
N VAL A 197 -6.91 -8.04 -24.12
CA VAL A 197 -5.84 -7.56 -25.01
C VAL A 197 -6.40 -6.57 -26.04
N ARG A 198 -7.52 -6.89 -26.72
CA ARG A 198 -8.17 -5.95 -27.66
C ARG A 198 -8.63 -4.64 -26.99
N LYS A 199 -9.12 -4.71 -25.74
CA LYS A 199 -9.45 -3.49 -24.97
C LYS A 199 -8.21 -2.65 -24.67
N MET A 200 -7.12 -3.30 -24.26
CA MET A 200 -5.83 -2.66 -24.01
C MET A 200 -5.35 -1.94 -25.27
N ASP A 201 -5.31 -2.61 -26.43
CA ASP A 201 -4.81 -2.06 -27.68
C ASP A 201 -5.63 -0.85 -28.15
N ASN A 202 -6.97 -0.93 -28.04
CA ASN A 202 -7.85 0.19 -28.36
C ASN A 202 -7.61 1.37 -27.42
N ALA A 203 -7.44 1.10 -26.13
CA ALA A 203 -7.18 2.15 -25.15
C ALA A 203 -5.81 2.80 -25.36
N LEU A 204 -4.75 2.02 -25.65
CA LEU A 204 -3.42 2.52 -26.00
C LEU A 204 -3.46 3.43 -27.24
N THR A 205 -4.14 2.98 -28.30
CA THR A 205 -4.29 3.77 -29.55
C THR A 205 -4.92 5.12 -29.28
N ASN A 206 -6.03 5.15 -28.52
CA ASN A 206 -6.72 6.40 -28.21
C ASN A 206 -5.89 7.29 -27.27
N GLY A 207 -5.27 6.69 -26.24
CA GLY A 207 -4.45 7.41 -25.27
C GLY A 207 -3.21 8.05 -25.89
N LYS A 208 -2.46 7.29 -26.67
CA LYS A 208 -1.28 7.80 -27.40
C LYS A 208 -1.65 8.95 -28.34
N ARG A 209 -2.74 8.81 -29.11
CA ARG A 209 -3.22 9.87 -30.00
C ARG A 209 -3.55 11.16 -29.25
N ASP A 210 -4.29 11.08 -28.15
CA ASP A 210 -4.75 12.25 -27.41
C ASP A 210 -3.57 12.93 -26.68
N LEU A 211 -2.65 12.17 -26.09
CA LEU A 211 -1.43 12.70 -25.47
C LEU A 211 -0.50 13.37 -26.48
N GLN A 212 -0.30 12.78 -27.66
CA GLN A 212 0.50 13.38 -28.72
C GLN A 212 -0.10 14.70 -29.24
N LYS A 213 -1.45 14.78 -29.37
CA LYS A 213 -2.14 16.02 -29.69
C LYS A 213 -1.99 17.06 -28.58
N ALA A 214 -2.07 16.68 -27.32
CA ALA A 214 -1.87 17.57 -26.19
C ALA A 214 -0.47 18.20 -26.22
N ILE A 215 0.58 17.38 -26.43
CA ILE A 215 1.97 17.84 -26.57
C ILE A 215 2.14 18.76 -27.78
N ALA A 216 1.46 18.48 -28.90
CA ALA A 216 1.54 19.34 -30.07
C ALA A 216 0.93 20.72 -29.82
N LEU A 217 -0.11 20.84 -29.00
CA LEU A 217 -0.74 22.09 -28.61
C LEU A 217 0.04 22.83 -27.50
N ASN A 218 0.53 22.11 -26.51
CA ASN A 218 1.34 22.65 -25.42
C ASN A 218 2.47 21.68 -25.05
N PRO A 219 3.68 21.86 -25.61
CA PRO A 219 4.82 20.99 -25.36
C PRO A 219 5.32 21.02 -23.90
N ARG A 220 4.87 21.96 -23.07
CA ARG A 220 5.28 22.09 -21.67
C ARG A 220 4.46 21.21 -20.71
N ILE A 221 3.50 20.42 -21.17
CA ILE A 221 2.75 19.47 -20.36
C ILE A 221 3.62 18.22 -20.11
N MET A 222 4.61 18.32 -19.21
CA MET A 222 5.55 17.24 -18.91
C MET A 222 4.89 15.92 -18.48
N PRO A 223 3.76 15.89 -17.74
CA PRO A 223 3.06 14.65 -17.41
C PRO A 223 2.61 13.83 -18.62
N ALA A 224 2.36 14.48 -19.78
CA ALA A 224 1.98 13.77 -21.00
C ALA A 224 3.13 12.94 -21.60
N TYR A 225 4.37 13.42 -21.49
CA TYR A 225 5.55 12.65 -21.91
C TYR A 225 5.75 11.42 -21.02
N ALA A 226 5.69 11.60 -19.70
CA ALA A 226 5.79 10.50 -18.77
C ALA A 226 4.72 9.43 -19.02
N ALA A 227 3.47 9.84 -19.31
CA ALA A 227 2.37 8.93 -19.63
C ALA A 227 2.60 8.17 -20.95
N LEU A 228 3.16 8.80 -21.99
CA LEU A 228 3.49 8.14 -23.26
C LEU A 228 4.65 7.15 -23.11
N ILE A 229 5.70 7.51 -22.36
CA ILE A 229 6.82 6.63 -22.06
C ILE A 229 6.32 5.39 -21.26
N PHE A 230 5.46 5.62 -20.28
CA PHE A 230 4.85 4.54 -19.50
C PHE A 230 3.96 3.63 -20.37
N ALA A 231 3.17 4.20 -21.28
CA ALA A 231 2.30 3.46 -22.18
C ALA A 231 3.07 2.52 -23.12
N ALA A 232 4.26 2.94 -23.54
CA ALA A 232 5.12 2.19 -24.45
C ALA A 232 5.61 0.83 -23.90
N LYS A 233 5.46 0.58 -22.60
CA LYS A 233 5.78 -0.74 -22.00
C LYS A 233 4.78 -1.82 -22.41
N PHE A 234 3.51 -1.46 -22.66
CA PHE A 234 2.44 -2.43 -22.90
C PHE A 234 2.48 -3.06 -24.29
N ASP A 235 2.99 -2.34 -25.27
CA ASP A 235 3.12 -2.79 -26.67
C ASP A 235 4.58 -2.80 -27.17
N ALA A 236 5.54 -2.70 -26.23
CA ALA A 236 6.97 -2.70 -26.50
C ALA A 236 7.42 -1.62 -27.53
N ASP A 237 6.72 -0.48 -27.58
CA ASP A 237 7.01 0.63 -28.49
C ASP A 237 8.24 1.42 -28.02
N ASN A 238 9.43 0.84 -28.23
CA ASN A 238 10.69 1.46 -27.81
C ASN A 238 10.94 2.79 -28.52
N ALA A 239 10.58 2.87 -29.81
CA ALA A 239 10.78 4.08 -30.61
C ALA A 239 9.97 5.26 -30.06
N LEU A 240 8.72 5.03 -29.63
CA LEU A 240 7.91 6.05 -28.97
C LEU A 240 8.55 6.48 -27.65
N ALA A 241 8.97 5.52 -26.79
CA ALA A 241 9.58 5.83 -25.51
C ALA A 241 10.83 6.68 -25.66
N ASP A 242 11.74 6.31 -26.58
CA ASP A 242 12.98 7.03 -26.84
C ASP A 242 12.72 8.43 -27.38
N ASN A 243 11.80 8.58 -28.36
CA ASN A 243 11.43 9.88 -28.92
C ASN A 243 10.81 10.79 -27.85
N MET A 244 9.91 10.27 -27.02
CA MET A 244 9.28 11.06 -25.97
C MET A 244 10.27 11.45 -24.87
N MET A 245 11.20 10.57 -24.53
CA MET A 245 12.25 10.87 -23.56
C MET A 245 13.20 11.95 -24.08
N GLN A 246 13.62 11.86 -25.36
CA GLN A 246 14.46 12.88 -25.98
C GLN A 246 13.78 14.25 -25.94
N LYS A 247 12.53 14.35 -26.37
CA LYS A 247 11.75 15.60 -26.33
C LYS A 247 11.57 16.14 -24.93
N ALA A 248 11.31 15.26 -23.94
CA ALA A 248 11.19 15.67 -22.54
C ALA A 248 12.50 16.29 -22.01
N ILE A 249 13.66 15.71 -22.34
CA ILE A 249 15.00 16.22 -21.96
C ILE A 249 15.30 17.56 -22.66
N GLU A 250 14.91 17.73 -23.91
CA GLU A 250 15.09 19.00 -24.64
C GLU A 250 14.33 20.16 -23.98
N ILE A 251 13.14 19.87 -23.40
CA ILE A 251 12.30 20.87 -22.73
C ILE A 251 12.76 21.09 -21.29
N ASP A 252 12.97 20.01 -20.55
CA ASP A 252 13.44 20.02 -19.18
C ASP A 252 14.42 18.88 -18.90
N PRO A 253 15.73 19.13 -18.99
CA PRO A 253 16.76 18.12 -18.75
C PRO A 253 16.79 17.61 -17.31
N ALA A 254 16.15 18.28 -16.35
CA ALA A 254 16.09 17.87 -14.96
C ALA A 254 14.76 17.21 -14.57
N ASN A 255 13.89 16.90 -15.53
CA ASN A 255 12.60 16.27 -15.27
C ASN A 255 12.77 14.86 -14.67
N PHE A 256 12.24 14.65 -13.48
CA PHE A 256 12.32 13.35 -12.77
C PHE A 256 11.31 12.34 -13.32
N TYR A 257 10.03 12.72 -13.47
CA TYR A 257 8.97 11.76 -13.75
C TYR A 257 9.04 11.11 -15.13
N SER A 258 9.55 11.81 -16.14
CA SER A 258 9.80 11.20 -17.47
C SER A 258 10.91 10.15 -17.39
N ARG A 259 11.99 10.42 -16.63
CA ARG A 259 13.06 9.44 -16.40
C ARG A 259 12.60 8.26 -15.55
N ALA A 260 11.80 8.51 -14.52
CA ALA A 260 11.21 7.44 -13.71
C ALA A 260 10.31 6.54 -14.58
N ALA A 261 9.46 7.12 -15.43
CA ALA A 261 8.64 6.36 -16.37
C ALA A 261 9.50 5.50 -17.32
N LEU A 262 10.63 6.03 -17.80
CA LEU A 262 11.57 5.28 -18.64
C LEU A 262 12.23 4.15 -17.83
N ALA A 263 12.69 4.41 -16.61
CA ALA A 263 13.25 3.37 -15.73
C ALA A 263 12.25 2.23 -15.49
N TYR A 264 10.97 2.55 -15.20
CA TYR A 264 9.93 1.54 -15.06
C TYR A 264 9.62 0.77 -16.35
N LYS A 265 9.68 1.41 -17.53
CA LYS A 265 9.54 0.74 -18.82
C LYS A 265 10.70 -0.20 -19.11
N LEU A 266 11.92 0.15 -18.65
CA LEU A 266 13.14 -0.63 -18.86
C LEU A 266 13.33 -1.78 -17.85
N ARG A 267 12.35 -2.09 -17.03
CA ARG A 267 12.37 -3.25 -16.12
C ARG A 267 12.49 -4.56 -16.92
N PRO A 268 13.23 -5.58 -16.41
CA PRO A 268 13.44 -6.84 -17.13
C PRO A 268 12.15 -7.51 -17.60
N GLN A 269 11.08 -7.51 -16.81
CA GLN A 269 9.80 -8.10 -17.20
C GLN A 269 9.08 -7.38 -18.36
N TRP A 270 9.54 -6.19 -18.75
CA TRP A 270 9.06 -5.42 -19.90
C TRP A 270 10.07 -5.41 -21.06
N GLY A 271 11.05 -6.34 -21.05
CA GLY A 271 12.05 -6.48 -22.10
C GLY A 271 13.24 -5.51 -22.00
N GLY A 272 13.41 -4.83 -20.85
CA GLY A 272 14.59 -4.03 -20.56
C GLY A 272 15.65 -4.82 -19.78
N SER A 273 16.55 -4.09 -19.09
CA SER A 273 17.57 -4.68 -18.23
C SER A 273 17.92 -3.75 -17.06
N PHE A 274 18.55 -4.32 -16.03
CA PHE A 274 19.05 -3.54 -14.91
C PHE A 274 20.10 -2.50 -15.32
N GLU A 275 20.97 -2.85 -16.28
CA GLU A 275 21.98 -1.95 -16.83
C GLU A 275 21.34 -0.75 -17.53
N ALA A 276 20.25 -0.98 -18.27
CA ALA A 276 19.48 0.08 -18.91
C ALA A 276 18.83 1.01 -17.88
N MET A 277 18.30 0.46 -16.78
CA MET A 277 17.76 1.26 -15.67
C MET A 277 18.86 2.08 -14.97
N ASP A 278 20.03 1.47 -14.69
CA ASP A 278 21.16 2.17 -14.09
C ASP A 278 21.68 3.32 -14.99
N LYS A 279 21.64 3.11 -16.32
CA LYS A 279 22.01 4.15 -17.27
C LYS A 279 21.10 5.37 -17.18
N VAL A 280 19.78 5.19 -17.02
CA VAL A 280 18.85 6.31 -16.84
C VAL A 280 19.23 7.15 -15.61
N ALA A 281 19.60 6.50 -14.51
CA ALA A 281 20.05 7.18 -13.29
C ALA A 281 21.39 7.89 -13.48
N ALA A 282 22.35 7.25 -14.16
CA ALA A 282 23.67 7.84 -14.44
C ALA A 282 23.57 9.06 -15.36
N ASP A 283 22.76 9.00 -16.43
CA ASP A 283 22.55 10.12 -17.36
C ASP A 283 21.89 11.33 -16.66
N ALA A 284 21.16 11.10 -15.57
CA ALA A 284 20.51 12.17 -14.80
C ALA A 284 21.43 12.83 -13.76
N GLU A 285 22.57 12.22 -13.39
CA GLU A 285 23.40 12.63 -12.25
C GLU A 285 23.89 14.08 -12.36
N GLN A 286 24.21 14.54 -13.57
CA GLN A 286 24.64 15.92 -13.85
C GLN A 286 23.57 16.98 -13.54
N TYR A 287 22.31 16.59 -13.39
CA TYR A 287 21.19 17.50 -13.13
C TYR A 287 20.69 17.47 -11.68
N VAL A 288 21.32 16.68 -10.79
CA VAL A 288 20.90 16.54 -9.38
C VAL A 288 20.95 17.88 -8.64
N SER A 289 21.90 18.76 -8.95
CA SER A 289 21.95 20.10 -8.36
C SER A 289 20.73 20.97 -8.72
N LYS A 290 20.12 20.75 -9.89
CA LYS A 290 18.90 21.42 -10.34
C LYS A 290 17.64 20.76 -9.77
N ASN A 291 17.61 19.43 -9.74
CA ASN A 291 16.50 18.65 -9.16
C ASN A 291 17.06 17.55 -8.25
N PRO A 292 17.14 17.76 -6.92
CA PRO A 292 17.66 16.77 -5.98
C PRO A 292 16.91 15.43 -5.98
N ARG A 293 15.66 15.38 -6.48
CA ARG A 293 14.92 14.13 -6.62
C ARG A 293 15.54 13.12 -7.59
N LEU A 294 16.37 13.56 -8.51
CA LEU A 294 17.01 12.68 -9.50
C LEU A 294 17.91 11.60 -8.88
N VAL A 295 18.39 11.80 -7.66
CA VAL A 295 19.14 10.75 -6.93
C VAL A 295 18.29 9.49 -6.73
N ASN A 296 16.96 9.63 -6.64
CA ASN A 296 16.04 8.53 -6.41
C ASN A 296 15.91 7.58 -7.62
N LEU A 297 16.33 7.97 -8.81
CA LEU A 297 16.39 7.06 -9.96
C LEU A 297 17.30 5.84 -9.67
N LYS A 298 18.37 6.01 -8.87
CA LYS A 298 19.19 4.89 -8.40
C LYS A 298 18.41 3.94 -7.48
N ALA A 299 17.52 4.49 -6.65
CA ALA A 299 16.66 3.68 -5.78
C ALA A 299 15.69 2.82 -6.59
N ILE A 300 15.14 3.33 -7.70
CA ILE A 300 14.20 2.56 -8.56
C ILE A 300 14.86 1.29 -9.10
N ALA A 301 16.09 1.37 -9.62
CA ALA A 301 16.82 0.22 -10.15
C ALA A 301 17.16 -0.81 -9.05
N LEU A 302 17.53 -0.33 -7.86
CA LEU A 302 17.82 -1.18 -6.70
C LEU A 302 16.55 -1.83 -6.14
N ALA A 303 15.45 -1.09 -6.08
CA ALA A 303 14.15 -1.61 -5.68
C ALA A 303 13.70 -2.76 -6.61
N GLU A 304 13.91 -2.63 -7.92
CA GLU A 304 13.57 -3.69 -8.87
C GLU A 304 14.42 -4.95 -8.68
N ARG A 305 15.73 -4.80 -8.40
CA ARG A 305 16.57 -5.94 -8.02
C ARG A 305 16.10 -6.60 -6.74
N GLY A 306 15.75 -5.81 -5.74
CA GLY A 306 15.19 -6.29 -4.48
C GLY A 306 13.87 -7.04 -4.69
N MET A 307 12.97 -6.52 -5.53
CA MET A 307 11.72 -7.18 -5.89
C MET A 307 11.97 -8.51 -6.61
N THR A 308 12.92 -8.56 -7.53
CA THR A 308 13.27 -9.80 -8.24
C THR A 308 13.77 -10.87 -7.26
N ALA A 309 14.63 -10.50 -6.31
CA ALA A 309 15.09 -11.41 -5.27
C ALA A 309 13.93 -11.84 -4.33
N TYR A 310 13.04 -10.91 -3.96
CA TYR A 310 11.88 -11.21 -3.12
C TYR A 310 10.95 -12.26 -3.76
N TRP A 311 10.66 -12.12 -5.06
CA TRP A 311 9.84 -13.11 -5.79
C TRP A 311 10.54 -14.46 -5.98
N ALA A 312 11.88 -14.46 -5.99
CA ALA A 312 12.68 -15.68 -5.96
C ALA A 312 12.79 -16.30 -4.54
N HIS A 313 12.12 -15.73 -3.54
CA HIS A 313 12.20 -16.09 -2.11
C HIS A 313 13.60 -15.92 -1.51
N ASP A 314 14.49 -15.15 -2.15
CA ASP A 314 15.78 -14.74 -1.60
C ASP A 314 15.61 -13.45 -0.78
N TYR A 315 15.01 -13.57 0.40
CA TYR A 315 14.74 -12.44 1.29
C TYR A 315 16.01 -11.71 1.77
N PRO A 316 17.14 -12.38 2.06
CA PRO A 316 18.38 -11.69 2.41
C PRO A 316 18.91 -10.78 1.30
N GLU A 317 18.93 -11.23 0.05
CA GLU A 317 19.34 -10.39 -1.07
C GLU A 317 18.32 -9.28 -1.36
N ALA A 318 17.03 -9.57 -1.22
CA ALA A 318 15.97 -8.56 -1.33
C ALA A 318 16.20 -7.40 -0.35
N LEU A 319 16.38 -7.70 0.94
CA LEU A 319 16.66 -6.70 1.97
C LEU A 319 17.94 -5.92 1.68
N LYS A 320 19.02 -6.58 1.27
CA LYS A 320 20.28 -5.94 0.92
C LYS A 320 20.12 -4.94 -0.24
N GLN A 321 19.31 -5.25 -1.26
CA GLN A 321 19.07 -4.33 -2.36
C GLN A 321 18.16 -3.17 -1.92
N PHE A 322 17.15 -3.43 -1.10
CA PHE A 322 16.30 -2.38 -0.53
C PHE A 322 17.09 -1.42 0.35
N ASP A 323 18.00 -1.92 1.21
CA ASP A 323 18.88 -1.10 2.04
C ASP A 323 19.78 -0.21 1.18
N LYS A 324 20.36 -0.75 0.10
CA LYS A 324 21.14 0.08 -0.84
C LYS A 324 20.29 1.19 -1.46
N GLY A 325 19.02 0.89 -1.79
CA GLY A 325 18.10 1.87 -2.35
C GLY A 325 17.75 2.99 -1.36
N LEU A 326 17.62 2.67 -0.07
CA LEU A 326 17.34 3.65 1.00
C LEU A 326 18.36 4.78 1.09
N ALA A 327 19.61 4.53 0.66
CA ALA A 327 20.64 5.57 0.62
C ALA A 327 20.30 6.73 -0.35
N PHE A 328 19.41 6.49 -1.32
CA PHE A 328 19.04 7.45 -2.37
C PHE A 328 17.65 8.08 -2.18
N GLY A 329 17.03 7.87 -1.04
CA GLY A 329 15.72 8.44 -0.71
C GLY A 329 14.59 7.41 -0.71
N PRO A 330 13.36 7.85 -0.41
CA PRO A 330 12.21 6.98 -0.37
C PRO A 330 11.80 6.54 -1.78
N GLU A 331 11.60 5.25 -1.95
CA GLU A 331 11.01 4.65 -3.14
C GLU A 331 9.88 3.70 -2.68
N TRP A 332 8.69 3.84 -3.25
CA TRP A 332 7.48 3.20 -2.73
C TRP A 332 7.56 1.67 -2.72
N PHE A 333 8.10 1.06 -3.78
CA PHE A 333 8.12 -0.40 -3.86
C PHE A 333 8.91 -1.04 -2.73
N TYR A 334 10.12 -0.57 -2.46
CA TYR A 334 10.90 -1.16 -1.38
C TYR A 334 10.35 -0.79 0.00
N LEU A 335 9.77 0.41 0.18
CA LEU A 335 9.11 0.74 1.43
C LEU A 335 7.98 -0.24 1.73
N ASN A 336 7.17 -0.54 0.71
CA ASN A 336 6.04 -1.44 0.86
C ASN A 336 6.47 -2.90 1.07
N VAL A 337 7.42 -3.42 0.30
CA VAL A 337 7.88 -4.81 0.40
C VAL A 337 8.89 -4.99 1.52
N GLY A 338 9.78 -4.02 1.72
CA GLY A 338 10.80 -4.03 2.77
C GLY A 338 10.19 -4.16 4.17
N ARG A 339 9.06 -3.51 4.44
CA ARG A 339 8.35 -3.66 5.73
C ARG A 339 7.86 -5.09 6.00
N TYR A 340 7.40 -5.80 4.97
CA TYR A 340 7.03 -7.21 5.13
C TYR A 340 8.26 -8.08 5.36
N ALA A 341 9.34 -7.83 4.62
CA ALA A 341 10.58 -8.56 4.80
C ALA A 341 11.18 -8.30 6.19
N ALA A 342 11.18 -7.07 6.69
CA ALA A 342 11.61 -6.71 8.03
C ALA A 342 10.75 -7.40 9.11
N SER A 343 9.44 -7.35 9.00
CA SER A 343 8.52 -8.02 9.94
C SER A 343 8.68 -9.55 9.90
N THR A 344 8.90 -10.14 8.71
CA THR A 344 9.13 -11.58 8.57
C THR A 344 10.46 -12.01 9.20
N SER A 345 11.49 -11.15 9.15
CA SER A 345 12.78 -11.38 9.81
C SER A 345 12.77 -11.07 11.32
N GLY A 346 11.67 -10.54 11.85
CA GLY A 346 11.51 -10.18 13.26
C GLY A 346 12.02 -8.78 13.62
N ASP A 347 12.37 -7.93 12.66
CA ASP A 347 12.72 -6.53 12.90
C ASP A 347 11.49 -5.62 12.74
N GLU A 348 10.60 -5.67 13.74
CA GLU A 348 9.39 -4.85 13.77
C GLU A 348 9.71 -3.35 13.83
N ALA A 349 10.85 -2.97 14.40
CA ALA A 349 11.26 -1.57 14.45
C ALA A 349 11.60 -1.04 13.06
N GLN A 350 12.34 -1.81 12.24
CA GLN A 350 12.59 -1.46 10.85
C GLN A 350 11.28 -1.39 10.05
N ALA A 351 10.36 -2.33 10.30
CA ALA A 351 9.04 -2.30 9.66
C ALA A 351 8.27 -1.00 9.97
N VAL A 352 8.29 -0.54 11.24
CA VAL A 352 7.69 0.74 11.65
C VAL A 352 8.38 1.92 10.96
N GLU A 353 9.71 1.92 10.88
CA GLU A 353 10.47 2.98 10.21
C GLU A 353 10.10 3.10 8.73
N LEU A 354 10.03 1.98 8.01
CA LEU A 354 9.65 1.94 6.59
C LEU A 354 8.20 2.38 6.38
N MET A 355 7.26 1.93 7.23
CA MET A 355 5.88 2.40 7.18
C MET A 355 5.76 3.89 7.50
N THR A 356 6.63 4.42 8.37
CA THR A 356 6.69 5.86 8.65
C THR A 356 7.10 6.65 7.40
N GLN A 357 8.04 6.14 6.59
CA GLN A 357 8.39 6.79 5.33
C GLN A 357 7.22 6.78 4.33
N MET A 358 6.39 5.73 4.32
CA MET A 358 5.16 5.72 3.53
C MET A 358 4.16 6.78 4.01
N LEU A 359 3.94 6.85 5.33
CA LEU A 359 3.02 7.81 5.94
C LEU A 359 3.51 9.25 5.88
N ARG A 360 4.83 9.47 5.77
CA ARG A 360 5.43 10.79 5.54
C ARG A 360 4.81 11.50 4.35
N PHE A 361 4.55 10.76 3.27
CA PHE A 361 4.02 11.28 2.01
C PHE A 361 2.54 10.98 1.82
N SER A 362 2.01 9.99 2.53
CA SER A 362 0.60 9.58 2.46
C SER A 362 0.01 9.42 3.86
N PRO A 363 -0.16 10.52 4.62
CA PRO A 363 -0.50 10.47 6.04
C PRO A 363 -1.87 9.84 6.33
N HIS A 364 -2.74 9.72 5.32
CA HIS A 364 -4.08 9.14 5.44
C HIS A 364 -4.18 7.69 4.90
N ALA A 365 -3.03 7.03 4.64
CA ALA A 365 -3.01 5.64 4.17
C ALA A 365 -3.45 4.69 5.29
N SER A 366 -4.76 4.40 5.38
CA SER A 366 -5.39 3.62 6.45
C SER A 366 -4.76 2.23 6.60
N GLU A 367 -4.48 1.53 5.49
CA GLU A 367 -3.81 0.22 5.51
C GLU A 367 -2.43 0.28 6.17
N THR A 368 -1.61 1.26 5.79
CA THR A 368 -0.28 1.45 6.37
C THR A 368 -0.35 1.78 7.85
N ARG A 369 -1.29 2.64 8.27
CA ARG A 369 -1.50 2.95 9.69
C ARG A 369 -1.91 1.73 10.49
N ARG A 370 -2.84 0.92 10.00
CA ARG A 370 -3.26 -0.32 10.68
C ARG A 370 -2.10 -1.30 10.85
N GLN A 371 -1.29 -1.49 9.81
CA GLN A 371 -0.14 -2.38 9.87
C GLN A 371 0.97 -1.84 10.79
N ARG A 372 1.20 -0.51 10.79
CA ARG A 372 2.13 0.12 11.73
C ARG A 372 1.65 -0.05 13.17
N ALA A 373 0.35 0.08 13.42
CA ALA A 373 -0.23 -0.18 14.74
C ALA A 373 0.05 -1.61 15.22
N GLN A 374 -0.11 -2.62 14.36
CA GLN A 374 0.21 -4.00 14.71
C GLN A 374 1.70 -4.21 15.05
N ALA A 375 2.61 -3.59 14.28
CA ALA A 375 4.04 -3.65 14.57
C ALA A 375 4.39 -2.92 15.88
N LEU A 376 3.74 -1.78 16.16
CA LEU A 376 3.92 -1.02 17.40
C LEU A 376 3.47 -1.81 18.64
N VAL A 377 2.39 -2.59 18.55
CA VAL A 377 1.96 -3.49 19.63
C VAL A 377 3.05 -4.51 19.96
N LYS A 378 3.66 -5.14 18.95
CA LYS A 378 4.75 -6.10 19.16
C LYS A 378 6.00 -5.46 19.81
N LEU A 379 6.16 -4.15 19.65
CA LEU A 379 7.23 -3.37 20.27
C LEU A 379 6.86 -2.80 21.65
N GLY A 380 5.67 -3.11 22.18
CA GLY A 380 5.19 -2.56 23.46
C GLY A 380 4.89 -1.05 23.41
N ARG A 381 4.45 -0.54 22.25
CA ARG A 381 4.10 0.87 22.02
C ARG A 381 2.59 1.02 21.77
N GLU A 382 1.78 0.43 22.66
CA GLU A 382 0.32 0.31 22.49
C GLU A 382 -0.39 1.66 22.44
N ASP A 383 0.10 2.68 23.19
CA ASP A 383 -0.49 4.03 23.14
C ASP A 383 -0.35 4.66 21.75
N TRP A 384 0.81 4.49 21.12
CA TRP A 384 1.01 4.95 19.76
C TRP A 384 0.18 4.15 18.76
N ALA A 385 0.11 2.82 18.92
CA ALA A 385 -0.74 1.97 18.09
C ALA A 385 -2.21 2.39 18.15
N GLN A 386 -2.70 2.75 19.33
CA GLN A 386 -4.07 3.23 19.52
C GLN A 386 -4.32 4.54 18.75
N GLU A 387 -3.42 5.51 18.84
CA GLU A 387 -3.55 6.77 18.12
C GLU A 387 -3.60 6.58 16.59
N GLU A 388 -2.80 5.63 16.05
CA GLU A 388 -2.87 5.27 14.63
C GLU A 388 -4.28 4.82 14.23
N LEU A 389 -4.90 3.98 15.07
CA LEU A 389 -6.23 3.43 14.78
C LEU A 389 -7.34 4.47 15.02
N ASP A 390 -7.16 5.38 15.98
CA ASP A 390 -8.07 6.52 16.17
C ASP A 390 -8.08 7.44 14.94
N ASP A 391 -6.91 7.65 14.32
CA ASP A 391 -6.81 8.42 13.08
C ASP A 391 -7.54 7.73 11.91
N VAL A 392 -7.41 6.41 11.76
CA VAL A 392 -8.14 5.65 10.75
C VAL A 392 -9.64 5.72 10.98
N LEU A 393 -10.10 5.48 12.22
CA LEU A 393 -11.52 5.46 12.56
C LEU A 393 -12.17 6.86 12.55
N ARG A 394 -11.39 7.93 12.65
CA ARG A 394 -11.89 9.29 12.46
C ARG A 394 -12.30 9.54 11.01
N VAL A 395 -11.58 8.95 10.06
CA VAL A 395 -11.85 9.04 8.61
C VAL A 395 -12.98 8.08 8.21
N ASP A 396 -12.88 6.82 8.60
CA ASP A 396 -13.93 5.80 8.38
C ASP A 396 -14.28 5.07 9.70
N PRO A 397 -15.32 5.53 10.41
CA PRO A 397 -15.75 4.90 11.67
C PRO A 397 -16.23 3.44 11.53
N ARG A 398 -16.40 2.95 10.30
CA ARG A 398 -16.85 1.59 9.98
C ARG A 398 -15.77 0.72 9.34
N ASP A 399 -14.52 1.17 9.30
CA ASP A 399 -13.40 0.34 8.83
C ASP A 399 -13.28 -0.92 9.73
N ALA A 400 -13.81 -2.04 9.27
CA ALA A 400 -13.84 -3.29 10.01
C ALA A 400 -12.44 -3.79 10.38
N ALA A 401 -11.46 -3.59 9.50
CA ALA A 401 -10.09 -4.00 9.75
C ALA A 401 -9.42 -3.12 10.82
N ALA A 402 -9.72 -1.82 10.85
CA ALA A 402 -9.25 -0.94 11.92
C ALA A 402 -9.89 -1.27 13.27
N ILE A 403 -11.20 -1.58 13.28
CA ILE A 403 -11.90 -2.01 14.51
C ILE A 403 -11.31 -3.32 15.03
N ALA A 404 -11.00 -4.28 14.14
CA ALA A 404 -10.33 -5.54 14.50
C ALA A 404 -8.95 -5.28 15.11
N SER A 405 -8.11 -4.48 14.45
CA SER A 405 -6.78 -4.11 14.98
C SER A 405 -6.89 -3.37 16.32
N TYR A 406 -7.93 -2.56 16.50
CA TYR A 406 -8.18 -1.87 17.76
C TYR A 406 -8.52 -2.86 18.89
N ALA A 407 -9.33 -3.88 18.61
CA ALA A 407 -9.61 -4.93 19.59
C ALA A 407 -8.33 -5.65 20.03
N ASP A 408 -7.42 -5.95 19.09
CA ASP A 408 -6.11 -6.55 19.41
C ASP A 408 -5.27 -5.64 20.32
N VAL A 409 -5.16 -4.33 20.02
CA VAL A 409 -4.46 -3.36 20.88
C VAL A 409 -5.03 -3.37 22.30
N LEU A 410 -6.35 -3.35 22.43
CA LEU A 410 -7.02 -3.34 23.74
C LEU A 410 -6.80 -4.66 24.50
N ILE A 411 -6.76 -5.80 23.82
CA ILE A 411 -6.40 -7.10 24.41
C ILE A 411 -4.97 -7.06 24.95
N HIS A 412 -4.03 -6.55 24.18
CA HIS A 412 -2.63 -6.41 24.62
C HIS A 412 -2.47 -5.49 25.84
N ARG A 413 -3.27 -4.43 25.91
CA ARG A 413 -3.34 -3.51 27.07
C ARG A 413 -4.09 -4.09 28.26
N ASN A 414 -4.65 -5.29 28.16
CA ASN A 414 -5.57 -5.91 29.12
C ASN A 414 -6.85 -5.08 29.37
N ASP A 415 -7.24 -4.22 28.44
CA ASP A 415 -8.56 -3.57 28.42
C ASP A 415 -9.59 -4.49 27.77
N PHE A 416 -9.96 -5.54 28.51
CA PHE A 416 -10.89 -6.55 28.02
C PHE A 416 -12.32 -6.03 27.80
N PRO A 417 -12.86 -5.13 28.63
CA PRO A 417 -14.16 -4.49 28.35
C PRO A 417 -14.16 -3.67 27.06
N GLY A 418 -13.11 -2.91 26.81
CA GLY A 418 -12.95 -2.14 25.56
C GLY A 418 -12.85 -3.07 24.34
N ALA A 419 -12.06 -4.15 24.45
CA ALA A 419 -11.94 -5.16 23.39
C ALA A 419 -13.29 -5.84 23.10
N GLU A 420 -14.06 -6.21 24.12
CA GLU A 420 -15.41 -6.78 23.98
C GLU A 420 -16.31 -5.83 23.17
N LEU A 421 -16.27 -4.54 23.48
CA LEU A 421 -17.09 -3.53 22.76
C LEU A 421 -16.75 -3.50 21.25
N LYS A 422 -15.45 -3.50 20.91
CA LYS A 422 -15.00 -3.49 19.51
C LYS A 422 -15.36 -4.78 18.77
N LEU A 423 -15.19 -5.93 19.40
CA LEU A 423 -15.56 -7.22 18.83
C LEU A 423 -17.07 -7.33 18.60
N LYS A 424 -17.88 -6.86 19.54
CA LYS A 424 -19.34 -6.79 19.37
C LYS A 424 -19.77 -5.84 18.24
N GLN A 425 -19.03 -4.74 18.04
CA GLN A 425 -19.26 -3.82 16.92
C GLN A 425 -19.06 -4.55 15.57
N LEU A 426 -17.99 -5.36 15.45
CA LEU A 426 -17.73 -6.17 14.25
C LEU A 426 -18.83 -7.22 14.03
N ILE A 427 -19.21 -7.95 15.07
CA ILE A 427 -20.26 -8.98 15.00
C ILE A 427 -21.60 -8.37 14.64
N ALA A 428 -21.94 -7.19 15.15
CA ALA A 428 -23.16 -6.49 14.79
C ALA A 428 -23.19 -6.07 13.31
N ALA A 429 -22.04 -5.69 12.76
CA ALA A 429 -21.89 -5.34 11.33
C ALA A 429 -21.88 -6.59 10.43
N ASN A 430 -21.24 -7.67 10.88
CA ASN A 430 -21.18 -8.97 10.20
C ASN A 430 -21.30 -10.12 11.21
N PRO A 431 -22.50 -10.66 11.45
CA PRO A 431 -22.69 -11.77 12.40
C PRO A 431 -21.92 -13.05 12.07
N ASN A 432 -21.45 -13.19 10.84
CA ASN A 432 -20.65 -14.33 10.39
C ASN A 432 -19.13 -14.01 10.36
N ASP A 433 -18.70 -12.91 10.94
CA ASP A 433 -17.27 -12.62 11.10
C ASP A 433 -16.66 -13.66 12.04
N ARG A 434 -16.01 -14.66 11.44
CA ARG A 434 -15.44 -15.80 12.17
C ARG A 434 -14.35 -15.35 13.16
N TRP A 435 -13.48 -14.45 12.73
CA TRP A 435 -12.40 -13.95 13.57
C TRP A 435 -12.94 -13.23 14.81
N ALA A 436 -13.91 -12.33 14.64
CA ALA A 436 -14.49 -11.60 15.77
C ALA A 436 -15.20 -12.51 16.75
N ASN A 437 -15.98 -13.50 16.24
CA ASN A 437 -16.68 -14.47 17.09
C ASN A 437 -15.69 -15.36 17.88
N VAL A 438 -14.66 -15.90 17.21
CA VAL A 438 -13.62 -16.75 17.86
C VAL A 438 -12.86 -15.95 18.91
N THR A 439 -12.45 -14.72 18.57
CA THR A 439 -11.68 -13.85 19.48
C THR A 439 -12.52 -13.46 20.71
N LEU A 440 -13.81 -13.15 20.52
CA LEU A 440 -14.70 -12.82 21.65
C LEU A 440 -14.95 -14.02 22.56
N ALA A 441 -15.17 -15.21 22.00
CA ALA A 441 -15.31 -16.45 22.78
C ALA A 441 -14.02 -16.76 23.56
N TRP A 442 -12.85 -16.57 22.95
CA TRP A 442 -11.56 -16.69 23.61
C TRP A 442 -11.42 -15.67 24.75
N LEU A 443 -11.77 -14.41 24.51
CA LEU A 443 -11.72 -13.33 25.50
C LEU A 443 -12.58 -13.66 26.72
N TYR A 444 -13.81 -14.12 26.50
CA TYR A 444 -14.72 -14.56 27.58
C TYR A 444 -14.14 -15.72 28.36
N SER A 445 -13.61 -16.74 27.68
CA SER A 445 -13.07 -17.94 28.30
C SER A 445 -11.77 -17.68 29.09
N LYS A 446 -10.80 -17.00 28.46
CA LYS A 446 -9.42 -16.95 28.98
C LYS A 446 -9.11 -15.70 29.82
N ARG A 447 -9.82 -14.60 29.60
CA ARG A 447 -9.52 -13.32 30.24
C ARG A 447 -10.61 -12.85 31.20
N MET A 448 -11.87 -12.99 30.80
CA MET A 448 -13.00 -12.49 31.58
C MET A 448 -13.66 -13.55 32.46
N ARG A 449 -13.31 -14.84 32.29
CA ARG A 449 -13.89 -16.00 33.01
C ARG A 449 -15.42 -16.08 32.89
N ARG A 450 -15.97 -15.61 31.77
CA ARG A 450 -17.39 -15.67 31.46
C ARG A 450 -17.67 -16.95 30.65
N PHE A 451 -17.58 -18.08 31.31
CA PHE A 451 -17.58 -19.41 30.68
C PHE A 451 -18.91 -19.75 29.98
N ASP A 452 -20.04 -19.30 30.53
CA ASP A 452 -21.36 -19.51 29.91
C ASP A 452 -21.50 -18.76 28.59
N ASP A 453 -21.05 -17.50 28.54
CA ASP A 453 -21.05 -16.72 27.32
C ASP A 453 -20.12 -17.34 26.25
N ALA A 454 -18.90 -17.76 26.64
CA ALA A 454 -17.98 -18.44 25.74
C ALA A 454 -18.57 -19.75 25.21
N LYS A 455 -19.24 -20.53 26.08
CA LYS A 455 -19.91 -21.78 25.70
C LYS A 455 -21.04 -21.52 24.69
N ALA A 456 -21.92 -20.55 24.94
CA ALA A 456 -23.00 -20.21 24.04
C ALA A 456 -22.49 -19.82 22.65
N MET A 457 -21.42 -19.01 22.58
CA MET A 457 -20.79 -18.64 21.30
C MET A 457 -20.19 -19.85 20.58
N LEU A 458 -19.47 -20.72 21.30
CA LEU A 458 -18.91 -21.94 20.72
C LEU A 458 -19.99 -22.90 20.21
N ASP A 459 -21.10 -23.06 20.94
CA ASP A 459 -22.23 -23.89 20.54
C ASP A 459 -22.81 -23.39 19.20
N GLU A 460 -22.98 -22.08 19.05
CA GLU A 460 -23.49 -21.49 17.79
C GLU A 460 -22.50 -21.63 16.63
N MET A 461 -21.21 -21.43 16.89
CA MET A 461 -20.18 -21.61 15.85
C MET A 461 -20.06 -23.07 15.41
N GLN A 462 -20.08 -24.03 16.33
CA GLN A 462 -19.98 -25.46 16.02
C GLN A 462 -21.20 -26.02 15.30
N LYS A 463 -22.40 -25.44 15.48
CA LYS A 463 -23.57 -25.76 14.63
C LYS A 463 -23.34 -25.45 13.15
N LYS A 464 -22.59 -24.38 12.86
CA LYS A 464 -22.26 -23.95 11.50
C LYS A 464 -21.06 -24.69 10.94
N GLU A 465 -20.06 -24.96 11.79
CA GLU A 465 -18.76 -25.55 11.44
C GLU A 465 -18.45 -26.76 12.34
N PRO A 466 -19.21 -27.88 12.24
CA PRO A 466 -19.06 -29.03 13.14
C PRO A 466 -17.73 -29.75 13.01
N GLU A 467 -17.03 -29.58 11.88
CA GLU A 467 -15.75 -30.23 11.57
C GLU A 467 -14.54 -29.29 11.83
N ALA A 468 -14.74 -28.12 12.41
CA ALA A 468 -13.65 -27.16 12.68
C ALA A 468 -12.84 -27.59 13.92
N GLY A 469 -11.64 -28.14 13.70
CA GLY A 469 -10.76 -28.66 14.75
C GLY A 469 -10.33 -27.61 15.78
N ASP A 470 -10.21 -26.35 15.38
CA ASP A 470 -9.88 -25.23 16.29
C ASP A 470 -11.04 -24.89 17.24
N LEU A 471 -12.30 -25.01 16.80
CA LEU A 471 -13.45 -24.84 17.69
C LEU A 471 -13.56 -25.99 18.71
N TRP A 472 -13.24 -27.22 18.29
CA TRP A 472 -13.15 -28.34 19.22
C TRP A 472 -12.00 -28.16 20.22
N LEU A 473 -10.84 -27.69 19.78
CA LEU A 473 -9.72 -27.35 20.68
C LEU A 473 -10.13 -26.26 21.68
N MET A 474 -10.80 -25.21 21.21
CA MET A 474 -11.28 -24.15 22.09
C MET A 474 -12.31 -24.68 23.12
N ARG A 475 -13.16 -25.64 22.75
CA ARG A 475 -14.06 -26.30 23.69
C ARG A 475 -13.30 -27.10 24.75
N VAL A 476 -12.26 -27.85 24.36
CA VAL A 476 -11.39 -28.54 25.33
C VAL A 476 -10.78 -27.53 26.31
N GLN A 477 -10.23 -26.44 25.81
CA GLN A 477 -9.61 -25.39 26.62
C GLN A 477 -10.61 -24.65 27.53
N LEU A 478 -11.86 -24.48 27.07
CA LEU A 478 -12.93 -23.90 27.87
C LEU A 478 -13.30 -24.84 29.05
N LEU A 479 -13.53 -26.11 28.76
CA LEU A 479 -13.90 -27.12 29.76
C LEU A 479 -12.77 -27.38 30.77
N ASP A 480 -11.51 -27.38 30.35
CA ASP A 480 -10.35 -27.44 31.23
C ASP A 480 -10.32 -26.26 32.22
N SER A 481 -10.71 -25.06 31.77
CA SER A 481 -10.73 -23.85 32.60
C SER A 481 -11.96 -23.76 33.53
N SER A 482 -13.12 -24.28 33.09
CA SER A 482 -14.40 -24.17 33.79
C SER A 482 -14.72 -25.39 34.69
N GLY A 483 -14.10 -26.54 34.41
CA GLY A 483 -14.39 -27.82 35.14
C GLY A 483 -15.75 -28.44 34.77
N GLY A 484 -16.35 -28.07 33.63
CA GLY A 484 -17.65 -28.54 33.19
C GLY A 484 -17.64 -29.97 32.64
N PRO A 485 -18.85 -30.58 32.46
CA PRO A 485 -18.99 -31.91 31.86
C PRO A 485 -18.76 -31.85 30.34
N GLY A 486 -18.43 -33.01 29.71
CA GLY A 486 -18.28 -33.13 28.25
C GLY A 486 -16.83 -33.09 27.78
N MET A 487 -15.83 -33.09 28.66
CA MET A 487 -14.40 -33.03 28.28
C MET A 487 -14.02 -34.15 27.30
N ARG A 488 -14.49 -35.38 27.55
CA ARG A 488 -14.21 -36.51 26.66
C ARG A 488 -14.72 -36.29 25.25
N GLU A 489 -15.99 -35.87 25.13
CA GLU A 489 -16.60 -35.59 23.84
C GLU A 489 -15.83 -34.46 23.07
N ALA A 490 -15.43 -33.43 23.79
CA ALA A 490 -14.64 -32.33 23.21
C ALA A 490 -13.26 -32.82 22.72
N ILE A 491 -12.60 -33.68 23.47
CA ILE A 491 -11.29 -34.25 23.07
C ILE A 491 -11.45 -35.23 21.90
N GLU A 492 -12.47 -36.09 21.90
CA GLU A 492 -12.75 -36.99 20.78
C GLU A 492 -13.10 -36.22 19.52
N GLY A 493 -13.87 -35.14 19.62
CA GLY A 493 -14.16 -34.21 18.52
C GLY A 493 -12.89 -33.51 18.00
N PHE A 494 -12.06 -32.99 18.91
CA PHE A 494 -10.78 -32.40 18.55
C PHE A 494 -9.90 -33.40 17.79
N LEU A 495 -9.69 -34.60 18.31
CA LEU A 495 -8.83 -35.61 17.67
C LEU A 495 -9.36 -36.08 16.30
N ARG A 496 -10.68 -36.00 16.07
CA ARG A 496 -11.30 -36.34 14.78
C ARG A 496 -11.03 -35.29 13.71
N TYR A 497 -11.05 -34.01 14.08
CA TYR A 497 -11.03 -32.89 13.13
C TYR A 497 -9.76 -32.02 13.23
N ALA A 498 -8.77 -32.41 14.05
CA ALA A 498 -7.55 -31.66 14.23
C ALA A 498 -6.75 -31.51 12.92
N ASP A 499 -6.35 -30.28 12.60
CA ASP A 499 -5.46 -29.98 11.49
C ASP A 499 -3.99 -30.05 11.95
N ALA A 500 -3.28 -31.08 11.54
CA ALA A 500 -1.86 -31.27 11.89
C ALA A 500 -0.92 -30.21 11.26
N ARG A 501 -1.39 -29.40 10.31
CA ARG A 501 -0.65 -28.25 9.77
C ARG A 501 -0.61 -27.10 10.75
N SER A 502 -1.65 -26.93 11.57
CA SER A 502 -1.65 -25.99 12.69
C SER A 502 -0.69 -26.46 13.77
N LYS A 503 0.31 -25.65 14.11
CA LYS A 503 1.28 -25.96 15.15
C LYS A 503 0.59 -26.23 16.50
N GLU A 504 -0.35 -25.36 16.90
CA GLU A 504 -1.06 -25.47 18.16
C GLU A 504 -1.84 -26.79 18.25
N GLN A 505 -2.59 -27.13 17.19
CA GLN A 505 -3.37 -28.37 17.16
C GLN A 505 -2.45 -29.59 17.14
N ARG A 506 -1.41 -29.59 16.32
CA ARG A 506 -0.42 -30.67 16.26
C ARG A 506 0.24 -30.94 17.63
N ASP A 507 0.65 -29.88 18.31
CA ASP A 507 1.32 -30.00 19.62
C ASP A 507 0.35 -30.47 20.72
N THR A 508 -0.97 -30.25 20.54
CA THR A 508 -2.01 -30.68 21.49
C THR A 508 -2.47 -32.12 21.26
N ILE A 509 -2.35 -32.69 20.05
CA ILE A 509 -2.79 -34.07 19.76
C ILE A 509 -2.22 -35.11 20.71
N PRO A 510 -0.90 -35.15 21.04
CA PRO A 510 -0.36 -36.12 21.99
C PRO A 510 -0.97 -35.97 23.38
N ILE A 511 -1.16 -34.74 23.85
CA ILE A 511 -1.73 -34.43 25.17
C ILE A 511 -3.17 -34.94 25.24
N ALA A 512 -3.97 -34.68 24.21
CA ALA A 512 -5.34 -35.14 24.11
C ALA A 512 -5.46 -36.66 24.13
N LYS A 513 -4.57 -37.39 23.43
CA LYS A 513 -4.51 -38.86 23.42
C LYS A 513 -4.13 -39.40 24.80
N GLN A 514 -3.16 -38.81 25.49
CA GLN A 514 -2.74 -39.19 26.82
C GLN A 514 -3.88 -38.99 27.82
N TRP A 515 -4.63 -37.89 27.73
CA TRP A 515 -5.78 -37.64 28.58
C TRP A 515 -6.84 -38.75 28.45
N LEU A 516 -7.19 -39.16 27.22
CA LEU A 516 -8.15 -40.26 27.00
C LEU A 516 -7.64 -41.59 27.56
N ALA A 517 -6.35 -41.85 27.47
CA ALA A 517 -5.74 -43.08 28.01
C ALA A 517 -5.79 -43.14 29.55
N SER A 518 -5.64 -41.98 30.21
CA SER A 518 -5.67 -41.89 31.69
C SER A 518 -7.07 -41.79 32.29
N HIS A 519 -8.10 -41.55 31.44
CA HIS A 519 -9.51 -41.48 31.84
C HIS A 519 -10.31 -42.49 31.01
N PRO A 520 -10.25 -43.80 31.29
CA PRO A 520 -11.05 -44.80 30.59
C PRO A 520 -12.56 -44.56 30.78
N LYS A 521 -13.42 -45.10 29.86
CA LYS A 521 -14.89 -44.97 29.97
C LYS A 521 -15.44 -45.63 31.21
#